data_773e30c26754bd1140f9231fe25373b4
#
_entry.id   773e30c26754bd1140f9231fe25373b4
#
_cell.length_a   1.000
_cell.length_b   1.000
_cell.length_c   1.000
_cell.angle_alpha   90.00
_cell.angle_beta   90.00
_cell.angle_gamma   90.00
#
_symmetry.space_group_name_H-M   'P 1'
#
loop_
_entity.id
_entity.type
_entity.pdbx_description
1 polymer ?
#
loop_
_entity_poly.entity_id
_entity_poly.type
_entity_poly.pdbx_seq_one_letter_code
_entity_poly.pdbx_strand_id
1 'polypeptide(L)'
;VPESARKLAAACWPGPLTMIFEKTNAVPLETTGGLTSVAVRYPSNKVANALILAGGGFIAAPSANTSGRPSPTKAEHVIEDLGDKIDCIIDGGDAEIGLESTIVDFTEEIPTILRPGYYNKEMLEKVLGTVRVDPGILAEDSHVRPKAPGMRYKHYAPKADLTIIQGEMERVIPEINRLAAEQEKAGKKVGVICTDETREQYTTGDIKSIGLRAEDETIAHHLFAILRDFDEDGVEVIYSEA
;
A
#
# COMPACT_ATOMS: atom_id res chain seq x y z
N VAL A 1 -10.44 -12.69 21.52
CA VAL A 1 -10.32 -11.37 20.88
C VAL A 1 -10.44 -10.31 21.97
N PRO A 2 -9.43 -9.44 22.16
CA PRO A 2 -9.45 -8.37 23.16
C PRO A 2 -10.60 -7.38 22.96
N GLU A 3 -11.04 -6.72 24.04
CA GLU A 3 -12.10 -5.71 23.97
C GLU A 3 -11.72 -4.50 23.12
N SER A 4 -10.45 -4.07 23.19
CA SER A 4 -9.90 -3.02 22.34
C SER A 4 -10.02 -3.36 20.84
N ALA A 5 -9.74 -4.61 20.46
CA ALA A 5 -9.90 -5.06 19.08
C ALA A 5 -11.37 -5.09 18.63
N ARG A 6 -12.32 -5.43 19.55
CA ARG A 6 -13.76 -5.37 19.24
C ARG A 6 -14.22 -3.93 18.98
N LYS A 7 -13.74 -2.98 19.79
CA LYS A 7 -14.01 -1.54 19.59
C LYS A 7 -13.47 -1.06 18.25
N LEU A 8 -12.23 -1.45 17.91
CA LEU A 8 -11.63 -1.07 16.64
C LEU A 8 -12.36 -1.71 15.45
N ALA A 9 -12.75 -2.98 15.55
CA ALA A 9 -13.56 -3.64 14.53
C ALA A 9 -14.89 -2.92 14.29
N ALA A 10 -15.59 -2.53 15.35
CA ALA A 10 -16.84 -1.81 15.23
C ALA A 10 -16.71 -0.43 14.56
N ALA A 11 -15.56 0.22 14.69
CA ALA A 11 -15.28 1.52 14.10
C ALA A 11 -14.75 1.46 12.65
N CYS A 12 -13.99 0.39 12.30
CA CYS A 12 -13.19 0.34 11.07
C CYS A 12 -13.54 -0.83 10.14
N TRP A 13 -14.37 -1.78 10.54
CA TRP A 13 -14.84 -2.89 9.72
C TRP A 13 -16.32 -2.77 9.35
N PRO A 14 -16.68 -3.10 8.10
CA PRO A 14 -15.81 -3.51 6.99
C PRO A 14 -14.93 -2.36 6.47
N GLY A 15 -13.64 -2.65 6.15
CA GLY A 15 -12.73 -1.60 5.71
C GLY A 15 -11.26 -2.04 5.57
N PRO A 16 -10.35 -1.08 5.28
CA PRO A 16 -8.94 -1.32 5.00
C PRO A 16 -8.11 -1.45 6.28
N LEU A 17 -8.60 -2.26 7.24
CA LEU A 17 -7.91 -2.57 8.48
C LEU A 17 -7.68 -4.07 8.60
N THR A 18 -6.44 -4.46 8.88
CA THR A 18 -6.04 -5.82 9.23
C THR A 18 -5.66 -5.85 10.71
N MET A 19 -6.18 -6.80 11.45
CA MET A 19 -5.82 -7.03 12.85
C MET A 19 -5.15 -8.38 13.02
N ILE A 20 -4.08 -8.43 13.82
CA ILE A 20 -3.35 -9.66 14.14
C ILE A 20 -3.72 -10.13 15.54
N PHE A 21 -3.99 -11.44 15.64
CA PHE A 21 -4.38 -12.12 16.88
C PHE A 21 -3.57 -13.40 17.06
N GLU A 22 -3.42 -13.86 18.30
CA GLU A 22 -3.02 -15.24 18.57
C GLU A 22 -4.02 -16.20 17.90
N LYS A 23 -3.51 -17.14 17.12
CA LYS A 23 -4.33 -18.12 16.43
C LYS A 23 -4.70 -19.30 17.33
N THR A 24 -5.80 -19.95 17.01
CA THR A 24 -6.13 -21.27 17.55
C THR A 24 -5.65 -22.36 16.58
N ASN A 25 -5.74 -23.63 17.01
CA ASN A 25 -5.40 -24.78 16.16
C ASN A 25 -6.36 -24.95 14.97
N ALA A 26 -7.47 -24.22 14.91
CA ALA A 26 -8.36 -24.20 13.74
C ALA A 26 -7.73 -23.55 12.51
N VAL A 27 -6.73 -22.68 12.70
CA VAL A 27 -5.99 -22.05 11.59
C VAL A 27 -4.71 -22.84 11.34
N PRO A 28 -4.51 -23.43 10.14
CA PRO A 28 -3.32 -24.18 9.80
C PRO A 28 -2.05 -23.33 9.84
N LEU A 29 -0.89 -23.93 10.12
CA LEU A 29 0.39 -23.22 10.14
C LEU A 29 0.81 -22.73 8.73
N GLU A 30 0.40 -23.46 7.71
CA GLU A 30 0.63 -23.11 6.31
C GLU A 30 -0.01 -21.76 5.96
N THR A 31 -1.22 -21.50 6.46
CA THR A 31 -1.93 -20.22 6.26
C THR A 31 -1.20 -19.04 6.90
N THR A 32 -0.50 -19.30 8.02
CA THR A 32 0.18 -18.23 8.79
C THR A 32 1.70 -18.17 8.53
N GLY A 33 2.20 -18.93 7.57
CA GLY A 33 3.65 -19.00 7.30
C GLY A 33 4.46 -19.53 8.50
N GLY A 34 3.85 -20.41 9.31
CA GLY A 34 4.46 -20.98 10.51
C GLY A 34 4.42 -20.09 11.75
N LEU A 35 3.68 -18.98 11.71
CA LEU A 35 3.49 -18.10 12.87
C LEU A 35 2.39 -18.60 13.80
N THR A 36 2.48 -18.25 15.08
CA THR A 36 1.45 -18.50 16.11
C THR A 36 0.31 -17.49 16.08
N SER A 37 0.41 -16.48 15.23
CA SER A 37 -0.58 -15.43 15.04
C SER A 37 -1.24 -15.50 13.65
N VAL A 38 -2.42 -14.91 13.52
CA VAL A 38 -3.18 -14.81 12.27
C VAL A 38 -3.61 -13.38 12.03
N ALA A 39 -3.45 -12.93 10.79
CA ALA A 39 -3.93 -11.63 10.32
C ALA A 39 -5.37 -11.79 9.77
N VAL A 40 -6.30 -10.97 10.22
CA VAL A 40 -7.71 -11.00 9.82
C VAL A 40 -8.13 -9.63 9.31
N ARG A 41 -8.84 -9.61 8.18
CA ARG A 41 -9.45 -8.41 7.60
C ARG A 41 -10.90 -8.70 7.20
N TYR A 42 -11.78 -7.72 7.37
CA TYR A 42 -13.13 -7.75 6.84
C TYR A 42 -13.25 -6.64 5.78
N PRO A 43 -13.19 -6.98 4.48
CA PRO A 43 -13.16 -5.99 3.40
C PRO A 43 -14.52 -5.31 3.19
N SER A 44 -14.53 -4.06 2.72
CA SER A 44 -15.74 -3.31 2.36
C SER A 44 -16.30 -3.68 0.98
N ASN A 45 -15.47 -4.18 0.05
CA ASN A 45 -15.86 -4.50 -1.31
C ASN A 45 -16.94 -5.60 -1.34
N LYS A 46 -18.05 -5.32 -2.01
CA LYS A 46 -19.23 -6.22 -2.05
C LYS A 46 -18.96 -7.54 -2.80
N VAL A 47 -18.13 -7.50 -3.85
CA VAL A 47 -17.76 -8.69 -4.62
C VAL A 47 -16.89 -9.60 -3.77
N ALA A 48 -15.88 -9.04 -3.08
CA ALA A 48 -15.04 -9.78 -2.15
C ALA A 48 -15.86 -10.41 -1.01
N ASN A 49 -16.83 -9.69 -0.44
CA ASN A 49 -17.71 -10.23 0.60
C ASN A 49 -18.59 -11.36 0.10
N ALA A 50 -19.17 -11.23 -1.10
CA ALA A 50 -19.96 -12.30 -1.71
C ALA A 50 -19.13 -13.57 -1.93
N LEU A 51 -17.88 -13.41 -2.41
CA LEU A 51 -16.95 -14.51 -2.60
C LEU A 51 -16.58 -15.19 -1.27
N ILE A 52 -16.27 -14.40 -0.23
CA ILE A 52 -15.96 -14.91 1.12
C ILE A 52 -17.13 -15.73 1.66
N LEU A 53 -18.36 -15.23 1.55
CA LEU A 53 -19.56 -15.93 2.00
C LEU A 53 -19.80 -17.23 1.23
N ALA A 54 -19.64 -17.20 -0.09
CA ALA A 54 -19.76 -18.38 -0.93
C ALA A 54 -18.67 -19.43 -0.64
N GLY A 55 -17.47 -18.97 -0.23
CA GLY A 55 -16.33 -19.79 0.14
C GLY A 55 -16.38 -20.37 1.57
N GLY A 56 -17.49 -20.18 2.29
CA GLY A 56 -17.67 -20.72 3.64
C GLY A 56 -17.44 -19.71 4.77
N GLY A 57 -17.37 -18.42 4.47
CA GLY A 57 -17.31 -17.33 5.44
C GLY A 57 -15.90 -16.83 5.77
N PHE A 58 -14.85 -17.49 5.28
CA PHE A 58 -13.44 -17.05 5.38
C PHE A 58 -12.60 -17.60 4.24
N ILE A 59 -11.62 -16.82 3.79
CA ILE A 59 -10.69 -17.16 2.71
C ILE A 59 -9.29 -16.73 3.14
N ALA A 60 -8.28 -17.57 2.89
CA ALA A 60 -6.87 -17.19 2.97
C ALA A 60 -6.47 -16.50 1.67
N ALA A 61 -5.93 -15.29 1.75
CA ALA A 61 -5.58 -14.50 0.57
C ALA A 61 -4.27 -13.72 0.78
N PRO A 62 -3.27 -13.88 -0.11
CA PRO A 62 -2.13 -12.96 -0.23
C PRO A 62 -2.51 -11.75 -1.09
N SER A 63 -1.54 -10.82 -1.31
CA SER A 63 -1.66 -9.80 -2.35
C SER A 63 -1.57 -10.46 -3.75
N ALA A 64 -2.35 -9.93 -4.71
CA ALA A 64 -2.48 -10.51 -6.05
C ALA A 64 -1.45 -9.94 -7.04
N ASN A 65 -0.18 -9.87 -6.63
CA ASN A 65 0.93 -9.36 -7.43
C ASN A 65 2.14 -10.29 -7.41
N THR A 66 2.99 -10.17 -8.39
CA THR A 66 4.35 -10.74 -8.33
C THR A 66 5.16 -10.01 -7.26
N SER A 67 5.89 -10.77 -6.45
CA SER A 67 6.67 -10.23 -5.32
C SER A 67 7.60 -9.09 -5.75
N GLY A 68 7.59 -7.99 -5.00
CA GLY A 68 8.40 -6.78 -5.24
C GLY A 68 7.72 -5.72 -6.10
N ARG A 69 6.72 -6.05 -6.93
CA ARG A 69 5.97 -5.08 -7.74
C ARG A 69 4.99 -4.27 -6.88
N PRO A 70 4.61 -3.06 -7.30
CA PRO A 70 3.53 -2.29 -6.67
C PRO A 70 2.24 -3.11 -6.59
N SER A 71 1.46 -2.94 -5.52
CA SER A 71 0.20 -3.67 -5.34
C SER A 71 -0.78 -3.38 -6.48
N PRO A 72 -1.55 -4.40 -6.94
CA PRO A 72 -2.52 -4.22 -8.00
C PRO A 72 -3.71 -3.38 -7.49
N THR A 73 -4.12 -2.40 -8.28
CA THR A 73 -5.31 -1.56 -8.02
C THR A 73 -6.39 -1.73 -9.06
N LYS A 74 -6.11 -2.45 -10.15
CA LYS A 74 -7.00 -2.77 -11.26
C LYS A 74 -6.92 -4.24 -11.61
N ALA A 75 -7.95 -4.77 -12.29
CA ALA A 75 -7.96 -6.17 -12.75
C ALA A 75 -6.82 -6.46 -13.74
N GLU A 76 -6.51 -5.49 -14.62
CA GLU A 76 -5.42 -5.60 -15.60
C GLU A 76 -4.07 -5.88 -14.91
N HIS A 77 -3.78 -5.23 -13.78
CA HIS A 77 -2.56 -5.48 -13.01
C HIS A 77 -2.45 -6.94 -12.51
N VAL A 78 -3.59 -7.53 -12.14
CA VAL A 78 -3.65 -8.94 -11.72
C VAL A 78 -3.48 -9.87 -12.92
N ILE A 79 -4.08 -9.53 -14.06
CA ILE A 79 -3.93 -10.29 -15.32
C ILE A 79 -2.45 -10.29 -15.75
N GLU A 80 -1.80 -9.14 -15.70
CA GLU A 80 -0.37 -9.01 -16.04
C GLU A 80 0.52 -9.86 -15.12
N ASP A 81 0.29 -9.82 -13.82
CA ASP A 81 1.15 -10.48 -12.84
C ASP A 81 0.89 -12.00 -12.72
N LEU A 82 -0.37 -12.43 -12.84
CA LEU A 82 -0.81 -13.77 -12.46
C LEU A 82 -1.72 -14.47 -13.48
N GLY A 83 -2.07 -13.83 -14.60
CA GLY A 83 -3.06 -14.36 -15.55
C GLY A 83 -2.74 -15.74 -16.12
N ASP A 84 -1.46 -16.11 -16.18
CA ASP A 84 -0.98 -17.43 -16.62
C ASP A 84 -0.81 -18.45 -15.46
N LYS A 85 -1.06 -18.04 -14.20
CA LYS A 85 -0.77 -18.82 -12.99
C LYS A 85 -2.01 -19.16 -12.17
N ILE A 86 -3.15 -18.56 -12.47
CA ILE A 86 -4.41 -18.73 -11.73
C ILE A 86 -5.58 -19.02 -12.68
N ASP A 87 -6.56 -19.78 -12.19
CA ASP A 87 -7.66 -20.28 -13.01
C ASP A 87 -8.75 -19.24 -13.25
N CYS A 88 -8.90 -18.25 -12.38
CA CYS A 88 -9.99 -17.29 -12.45
C CYS A 88 -9.60 -15.94 -11.85
N ILE A 89 -10.00 -14.86 -12.52
CA ILE A 89 -9.91 -13.50 -12.01
C ILE A 89 -11.34 -12.92 -12.01
N ILE A 90 -11.76 -12.39 -10.87
CA ILE A 90 -13.04 -11.69 -10.74
C ILE A 90 -12.73 -10.20 -10.68
N ASP A 91 -13.15 -9.48 -11.71
CA ASP A 91 -13.06 -8.02 -11.73
C ASP A 91 -14.15 -7.42 -10.84
N GLY A 92 -13.72 -6.84 -9.72
CA GLY A 92 -14.58 -6.12 -8.75
C GLY A 92 -14.56 -4.60 -8.92
N GLY A 93 -14.00 -4.10 -10.02
CA GLY A 93 -13.70 -2.68 -10.24
C GLY A 93 -12.36 -2.26 -9.62
N ASP A 94 -11.97 -1.02 -9.88
CA ASP A 94 -10.76 -0.42 -9.35
C ASP A 94 -10.79 -0.35 -7.81
N ALA A 95 -9.61 -0.43 -7.18
CA ALA A 95 -9.50 -0.30 -5.74
C ALA A 95 -9.83 1.14 -5.32
N GLU A 96 -10.86 1.32 -4.48
CA GLU A 96 -11.25 2.64 -3.97
C GLU A 96 -10.12 3.31 -3.17
N ILE A 97 -9.37 2.49 -2.40
CA ILE A 97 -8.18 2.90 -1.65
C ILE A 97 -7.01 2.13 -2.24
N GLY A 98 -6.12 2.82 -2.94
CA GLY A 98 -4.99 2.23 -3.66
C GLY A 98 -3.84 1.77 -2.76
N LEU A 99 -3.92 1.95 -1.44
CA LEU A 99 -2.92 1.53 -0.46
C LEU A 99 -3.33 0.23 0.24
N GLU A 100 -2.34 -0.47 0.77
CA GLU A 100 -2.56 -1.63 1.61
C GLU A 100 -3.31 -1.25 2.90
N SER A 101 -4.01 -2.24 3.48
CA SER A 101 -4.64 -2.09 4.79
C SER A 101 -3.62 -1.76 5.88
N THR A 102 -3.99 -0.85 6.78
CA THR A 102 -3.25 -0.67 8.04
C THR A 102 -3.26 -1.99 8.81
N ILE A 103 -2.10 -2.41 9.34
CA ILE A 103 -1.98 -3.63 10.15
C ILE A 103 -1.73 -3.25 11.60
N VAL A 104 -2.61 -3.72 12.50
CA VAL A 104 -2.50 -3.53 13.96
C VAL A 104 -2.36 -4.88 14.66
N ASP A 105 -1.32 -5.04 15.43
CA ASP A 105 -1.05 -6.24 16.24
C ASP A 105 -1.71 -6.11 17.62
N PHE A 106 -2.52 -7.12 17.97
CA PHE A 106 -3.18 -7.26 19.25
C PHE A 106 -2.66 -8.46 20.05
N THR A 107 -1.51 -9.01 19.69
CA THR A 107 -0.88 -10.11 20.45
C THR A 107 -0.12 -9.58 21.68
N GLU A 108 0.13 -8.28 21.76
CA GLU A 108 0.77 -7.60 22.88
C GLU A 108 -0.26 -6.75 23.66
N GLU A 109 0.12 -6.31 24.86
CA GLU A 109 -0.74 -5.51 25.74
C GLU A 109 -1.18 -4.19 25.11
N ILE A 110 -0.23 -3.50 24.43
CA ILE A 110 -0.50 -2.24 23.74
C ILE A 110 -0.60 -2.51 22.24
N PRO A 111 -1.75 -2.16 21.60
CA PRO A 111 -1.91 -2.31 20.15
C PRO A 111 -0.80 -1.61 19.39
N THR A 112 -0.17 -2.32 18.44
CA THR A 112 1.01 -1.85 17.74
C THR A 112 0.78 -1.85 16.22
N ILE A 113 1.01 -0.72 15.56
CA ILE A 113 0.97 -0.62 14.09
C ILE A 113 2.21 -1.32 13.53
N LEU A 114 2.01 -2.35 12.71
CA LEU A 114 3.07 -3.09 12.01
C LEU A 114 3.20 -2.68 10.54
N ARG A 115 2.18 -2.06 9.96
CA ARG A 115 2.21 -1.50 8.62
C ARG A 115 1.30 -0.28 8.58
N PRO A 116 1.80 0.90 8.15
CA PRO A 116 0.97 2.05 7.88
C PRO A 116 0.05 1.77 6.66
N GLY A 117 -1.08 2.46 6.61
CA GLY A 117 -2.06 2.39 5.53
C GLY A 117 -3.09 3.49 5.75
N TYR A 118 -4.31 3.31 5.23
CA TYR A 118 -5.38 4.31 5.30
C TYR A 118 -5.64 4.84 6.73
N TYR A 119 -5.70 3.94 7.73
CA TYR A 119 -5.86 4.37 9.13
C TYR A 119 -4.50 4.78 9.71
N ASN A 120 -4.32 6.08 9.92
CA ASN A 120 -3.13 6.62 10.57
C ASN A 120 -3.19 6.45 12.11
N LYS A 121 -2.08 6.76 12.78
CA LYS A 121 -1.94 6.59 14.24
C LYS A 121 -2.99 7.41 15.00
N GLU A 122 -3.22 8.64 14.60
CA GLU A 122 -4.15 9.58 15.24
C GLU A 122 -5.60 9.08 15.15
N MET A 123 -6.00 8.49 14.02
CA MET A 123 -7.31 7.88 13.84
C MET A 123 -7.50 6.68 14.75
N LEU A 124 -6.48 5.83 14.88
CA LEU A 124 -6.51 4.66 15.75
C LEU A 124 -6.51 5.06 17.24
N GLU A 125 -5.75 6.05 17.63
CA GLU A 125 -5.72 6.57 19.01
C GLU A 125 -7.06 7.16 19.47
N LYS A 126 -7.86 7.74 18.57
CA LYS A 126 -9.23 8.19 18.88
C LYS A 126 -10.14 7.06 19.37
N VAL A 127 -9.90 5.82 18.92
CA VAL A 127 -10.70 4.64 19.27
C VAL A 127 -10.07 3.85 20.43
N LEU A 128 -8.75 3.72 20.43
CA LEU A 128 -8.01 2.81 21.32
C LEU A 128 -7.32 3.52 22.50
N GLY A 129 -7.15 4.85 22.42
CA GLY A 129 -6.31 5.62 23.34
C GLY A 129 -4.84 5.54 22.94
N THR A 130 -4.08 4.61 23.50
CA THR A 130 -2.64 4.49 23.20
C THR A 130 -2.40 3.45 22.10
N VAL A 131 -1.63 3.85 21.08
CA VAL A 131 -1.18 2.95 20.00
C VAL A 131 0.32 3.16 19.78
N ARG A 132 1.08 2.07 19.66
CA ARG A 132 2.50 2.09 19.28
C ARG A 132 2.68 1.96 17.78
N VAL A 133 3.82 2.42 17.30
CA VAL A 133 4.33 2.11 15.95
C VAL A 133 5.54 1.20 16.12
N ASP A 134 5.59 0.11 15.37
CA ASP A 134 6.71 -0.82 15.44
C ASP A 134 7.99 -0.12 14.96
N PRO A 135 9.09 -0.15 15.75
CA PRO A 135 10.35 0.46 15.35
C PRO A 135 10.91 -0.07 14.03
N GLY A 136 10.57 -1.31 13.67
CA GLY A 136 10.98 -1.92 12.40
C GLY A 136 10.41 -1.23 11.15
N ILE A 137 9.35 -0.41 11.30
CA ILE A 137 8.83 0.43 10.20
C ILE A 137 9.78 1.61 9.90
N LEU A 138 10.48 2.09 10.92
CA LEU A 138 11.34 3.28 10.86
C LEU A 138 12.82 2.94 10.62
N ALA A 139 13.21 1.67 10.71
CA ALA A 139 14.59 1.23 10.61
C ALA A 139 14.84 0.48 9.30
N GLU A 140 15.74 1.02 8.46
CA GLU A 140 16.16 0.37 7.20
C GLU A 140 16.85 -0.99 7.39
N ASP A 141 17.41 -1.28 8.59
CA ASP A 141 18.17 -2.50 8.92
C ASP A 141 17.67 -3.20 10.20
N SER A 142 16.43 -3.68 10.22
CA SER A 142 15.99 -4.49 11.36
C SER A 142 16.26 -5.98 11.14
N HIS A 143 17.11 -6.60 11.97
CA HIS A 143 17.30 -8.06 12.06
C HIS A 143 16.10 -8.77 12.72
N VAL A 144 14.98 -8.06 12.96
CA VAL A 144 13.80 -8.59 13.63
C VAL A 144 13.02 -9.45 12.64
N ARG A 145 12.54 -10.63 13.07
CA ARG A 145 11.66 -11.49 12.27
C ARG A 145 10.36 -10.75 11.98
N PRO A 146 9.99 -10.56 10.70
CA PRO A 146 8.78 -9.82 10.36
C PRO A 146 7.54 -10.53 10.89
N LYS A 147 6.67 -9.78 11.54
CA LYS A 147 5.37 -10.25 12.04
C LYS A 147 4.25 -10.06 11.01
N ALA A 148 4.49 -9.29 9.94
CA ALA A 148 3.52 -8.99 8.90
C ALA A 148 4.17 -8.93 7.50
N PRO A 149 3.40 -9.15 6.43
CA PRO A 149 3.86 -8.93 5.05
C PRO A 149 4.29 -7.46 4.84
N GLY A 150 5.33 -7.23 4.04
CA GLY A 150 5.81 -5.89 3.72
C GLY A 150 6.85 -5.30 4.67
N MET A 151 7.28 -6.04 5.72
CA MET A 151 8.26 -5.53 6.71
C MET A 151 9.74 -5.85 6.38
N ARG A 152 10.07 -6.64 5.36
CA ARG A 152 11.42 -7.23 5.27
C ARG A 152 12.21 -6.94 4.00
N TYR A 153 11.59 -6.48 2.92
CA TYR A 153 12.25 -6.27 1.63
C TYR A 153 11.76 -4.97 1.01
N LYS A 154 12.45 -4.48 -0.03
CA LYS A 154 11.95 -3.43 -0.90
C LYS A 154 10.65 -3.95 -1.54
N HIS A 155 9.52 -3.63 -0.93
CA HIS A 155 8.19 -3.97 -1.40
C HIS A 155 7.55 -2.77 -2.06
N TYR A 156 6.66 -3.02 -3.02
CA TYR A 156 5.83 -1.99 -3.65
C TYR A 156 6.63 -0.91 -4.40
N ALA A 157 7.87 -1.22 -4.76
CA ALA A 157 8.73 -0.26 -5.44
C ALA A 157 8.61 -0.40 -6.96
N PRO A 158 8.62 0.71 -7.71
CA PRO A 158 8.76 0.69 -9.16
C PRO A 158 10.14 0.16 -9.55
N LYS A 159 10.29 -0.21 -10.82
CA LYS A 159 11.59 -0.59 -11.41
C LYS A 159 12.54 0.61 -11.48
N ALA A 160 11.97 1.80 -11.71
CA ALA A 160 12.67 3.05 -11.79
C ALA A 160 13.28 3.49 -10.45
N ASP A 161 14.34 4.28 -10.51
CA ASP A 161 14.87 4.98 -9.34
C ASP A 161 13.97 6.16 -8.99
N LEU A 162 13.28 6.07 -7.84
CA LEU A 162 12.37 7.11 -7.35
C LEU A 162 13.08 8.03 -6.35
N THR A 163 13.02 9.33 -6.61
CA THR A 163 13.51 10.38 -5.71
C THR A 163 12.38 11.34 -5.34
N ILE A 164 12.13 11.51 -4.04
CA ILE A 164 11.16 12.47 -3.51
C ILE A 164 11.89 13.75 -3.11
N ILE A 165 11.42 14.89 -3.59
CA ILE A 165 12.03 16.21 -3.32
C ILE A 165 11.10 16.98 -2.39
N GLN A 166 11.63 17.36 -1.23
CA GLN A 166 10.89 18.07 -0.18
C GLN A 166 11.33 19.53 -0.08
N GLY A 167 10.39 20.41 0.17
CA GLY A 167 10.63 21.84 0.39
C GLY A 167 9.45 22.71 -0.06
N GLU A 168 9.71 24.02 -0.14
CA GLU A 168 8.75 24.96 -0.69
C GLU A 168 8.57 24.74 -2.19
N MET A 169 7.34 24.75 -2.69
CA MET A 169 7.04 24.42 -4.09
C MET A 169 7.77 25.32 -5.10
N GLU A 170 7.98 26.60 -4.74
CA GLU A 170 8.75 27.55 -5.55
C GLU A 170 10.21 27.10 -5.81
N ARG A 171 10.73 26.18 -5.00
CA ARG A 171 12.07 25.60 -5.15
C ARG A 171 12.00 24.16 -5.67
N VAL A 172 11.02 23.37 -5.23
CA VAL A 172 10.85 21.98 -5.61
C VAL A 172 10.59 21.85 -7.11
N ILE A 173 9.65 22.63 -7.65
CA ILE A 173 9.25 22.54 -9.05
C ILE A 173 10.41 22.86 -10.01
N PRO A 174 11.14 23.99 -9.87
CA PRO A 174 12.31 24.24 -10.72
C PRO A 174 13.40 23.17 -10.60
N GLU A 175 13.61 22.62 -9.41
CA GLU A 175 14.62 21.58 -9.19
C GLU A 175 14.23 20.27 -9.86
N ILE A 176 12.97 19.83 -9.75
CA ILE A 176 12.49 18.63 -10.47
C ILE A 176 12.61 18.84 -11.98
N ASN A 177 12.19 20.00 -12.52
CA ASN A 177 12.33 20.28 -13.94
C ASN A 177 13.79 20.25 -14.40
N ARG A 178 14.72 20.78 -13.59
CA ARG A 178 16.17 20.77 -13.88
C ARG A 178 16.71 19.32 -13.91
N LEU A 179 16.42 18.54 -12.89
CA LEU A 179 16.86 17.16 -12.76
C LEU A 179 16.28 16.28 -13.87
N ALA A 180 14.98 16.43 -14.16
CA ALA A 180 14.32 15.71 -15.24
C ALA A 180 14.97 16.00 -16.59
N ALA A 181 15.23 17.28 -16.90
CA ALA A 181 15.89 17.67 -18.14
C ALA A 181 17.33 17.16 -18.24
N GLU A 182 18.07 17.06 -17.14
CA GLU A 182 19.40 16.47 -17.10
C GLU A 182 19.38 14.97 -17.42
N GLN A 183 18.43 14.21 -16.86
CA GLN A 183 18.30 12.79 -17.13
C GLN A 183 17.83 12.51 -18.57
N GLU A 184 16.91 13.30 -19.12
CA GLU A 184 16.50 13.16 -20.52
C GLU A 184 17.67 13.45 -21.48
N LYS A 185 18.49 14.47 -21.19
CA LYS A 185 19.71 14.74 -21.97
C LYS A 185 20.72 13.60 -21.91
N ALA A 186 20.71 12.83 -20.81
CA ALA A 186 21.50 11.61 -20.67
C ALA A 186 20.87 10.40 -21.37
N GLY A 187 19.74 10.58 -22.04
CA GLY A 187 19.04 9.53 -22.80
C GLY A 187 18.13 8.64 -21.97
N LYS A 188 17.84 8.98 -20.73
CA LYS A 188 16.93 8.22 -19.86
C LYS A 188 15.49 8.66 -20.03
N LYS A 189 14.58 7.71 -19.84
CA LYS A 189 13.14 7.96 -19.78
C LYS A 189 12.76 8.40 -18.37
N VAL A 190 12.16 9.58 -18.24
CA VAL A 190 11.90 10.23 -16.95
C VAL A 190 10.40 10.31 -16.69
N GLY A 191 9.98 9.99 -15.47
CA GLY A 191 8.64 10.22 -14.93
C GLY A 191 8.63 11.31 -13.88
N VAL A 192 7.55 12.08 -13.81
CA VAL A 192 7.31 13.07 -12.76
C VAL A 192 5.95 12.80 -12.10
N ILE A 193 5.97 12.64 -10.78
CA ILE A 193 4.75 12.56 -9.96
C ILE A 193 4.51 13.94 -9.33
N CYS A 194 3.35 14.49 -9.57
CA CYS A 194 2.94 15.80 -9.06
C CYS A 194 1.49 15.76 -8.57
N THR A 195 1.02 16.86 -7.99
CA THR A 195 -0.40 17.04 -7.69
C THR A 195 -1.10 17.82 -8.83
N ASP A 196 -2.44 17.82 -8.81
CA ASP A 196 -3.23 18.53 -9.83
C ASP A 196 -2.89 20.04 -9.85
N GLU A 197 -2.58 20.61 -8.68
CA GLU A 197 -2.26 22.03 -8.51
C GLU A 197 -0.94 22.44 -9.16
N THR A 198 0.00 21.50 -9.31
CA THR A 198 1.36 21.78 -9.80
C THR A 198 1.64 21.23 -11.20
N ARG A 199 0.74 20.37 -11.74
CA ARG A 199 0.93 19.62 -12.97
C ARG A 199 1.41 20.48 -14.15
N GLU A 200 0.76 21.64 -14.36
CA GLU A 200 1.05 22.53 -15.48
C GLU A 200 2.41 23.26 -15.36
N GLN A 201 3.07 23.15 -14.21
CA GLN A 201 4.38 23.77 -13.95
C GLN A 201 5.55 22.83 -14.25
N TYR A 202 5.28 21.56 -14.52
CA TYR A 202 6.27 20.60 -14.98
C TYR A 202 6.31 20.58 -16.50
N THR A 203 7.51 20.53 -17.08
CA THR A 203 7.70 20.71 -18.52
C THR A 203 8.48 19.58 -19.18
N THR A 204 8.96 18.62 -18.40
CA THR A 204 9.90 17.59 -18.86
C THR A 204 9.51 16.24 -18.25
N GLY A 205 9.56 15.18 -19.05
CA GLY A 205 9.23 13.82 -18.65
C GLY A 205 7.77 13.44 -18.90
N ASP A 206 7.42 12.22 -18.53
CA ASP A 206 6.04 11.74 -18.46
C ASP A 206 5.44 12.21 -17.13
N ILE A 207 4.55 13.22 -17.18
CA ILE A 207 4.01 13.92 -16.02
C ILE A 207 2.66 13.31 -15.65
N LYS A 208 2.58 12.68 -14.47
CA LYS A 208 1.35 12.07 -13.94
C LYS A 208 0.93 12.74 -12.63
N SER A 209 -0.32 13.19 -12.56
CA SER A 209 -0.89 13.71 -11.33
C SER A 209 -1.35 12.58 -10.44
N ILE A 210 -0.97 12.67 -9.16
CA ILE A 210 -1.38 11.73 -8.12
C ILE A 210 -2.72 12.12 -7.48
N GLY A 211 -3.26 13.31 -7.80
CA GLY A 211 -4.50 13.84 -7.27
C GLY A 211 -4.34 15.20 -6.60
N LEU A 212 -5.30 15.57 -5.78
CA LEU A 212 -5.33 16.85 -5.08
C LEU A 212 -4.49 16.80 -3.80
N ARG A 213 -3.62 17.79 -3.60
CA ARG A 213 -2.74 17.89 -2.42
C ARG A 213 -3.49 17.90 -1.09
N ALA A 214 -4.68 18.48 -1.05
CA ALA A 214 -5.50 18.57 0.15
C ALA A 214 -6.36 17.32 0.41
N GLU A 215 -6.34 16.34 -0.49
CA GLU A 215 -7.20 15.15 -0.45
C GLU A 215 -6.35 13.86 -0.45
N ASP A 216 -5.89 13.45 0.73
CA ASP A 216 -5.07 12.24 0.93
C ASP A 216 -5.65 10.99 0.27
N GLU A 217 -6.99 10.91 0.15
CA GLU A 217 -7.69 9.78 -0.47
C GLU A 217 -7.41 9.70 -1.98
N THR A 218 -7.32 10.82 -2.68
CA THR A 218 -7.00 10.86 -4.11
C THR A 218 -5.56 10.42 -4.35
N ILE A 219 -4.63 10.85 -3.49
CA ILE A 219 -3.22 10.45 -3.52
C ILE A 219 -3.09 8.96 -3.30
N ALA A 220 -3.74 8.45 -2.25
CA ALA A 220 -3.74 7.03 -1.92
C ALA A 220 -4.29 6.16 -3.06
N HIS A 221 -5.34 6.65 -3.76
CA HIS A 221 -5.97 5.93 -4.86
C HIS A 221 -5.04 5.75 -6.07
N HIS A 222 -4.27 6.77 -6.43
CA HIS A 222 -3.52 6.80 -7.68
C HIS A 222 -2.07 6.28 -7.57
N LEU A 223 -1.48 6.28 -6.36
CA LEU A 223 -0.04 6.01 -6.17
C LEU A 223 0.45 4.75 -6.89
N PHE A 224 -0.11 3.61 -6.59
CA PHE A 224 0.39 2.35 -7.18
C PHE A 224 0.03 2.20 -8.66
N ALA A 225 -1.09 2.76 -9.10
CA ALA A 225 -1.44 2.78 -10.51
C ALA A 225 -0.37 3.55 -11.32
N ILE A 226 0.00 4.76 -10.87
CA ILE A 226 1.02 5.59 -11.51
C ILE A 226 2.39 4.89 -11.54
N LEU A 227 2.78 4.24 -10.44
CA LEU A 227 4.06 3.51 -10.41
C LEU A 227 4.07 2.34 -11.39
N ARG A 228 2.93 1.63 -11.57
CA ARG A 228 2.80 0.58 -12.57
C ARG A 228 2.81 1.13 -13.99
N ASP A 229 2.09 2.22 -14.25
CA ASP A 229 2.10 2.89 -15.55
C ASP A 229 3.52 3.29 -15.95
N PHE A 230 4.33 3.81 -15.03
CA PHE A 230 5.73 4.14 -15.30
C PHE A 230 6.59 2.90 -15.59
N ASP A 231 6.32 1.79 -14.90
CA ASP A 231 6.99 0.51 -15.16
C ASP A 231 6.67 -0.03 -16.57
N GLU A 232 5.42 0.11 -17.01
CA GLU A 232 4.95 -0.29 -18.35
C GLU A 232 5.51 0.61 -19.44
N ASP A 233 5.55 1.92 -19.18
CA ASP A 233 6.13 2.91 -20.07
C ASP A 233 7.66 2.82 -20.15
N GLY A 234 8.28 1.99 -19.30
CA GLY A 234 9.75 1.80 -19.28
C GLY A 234 10.51 3.02 -18.75
N VAL A 235 9.90 3.76 -17.82
CA VAL A 235 10.55 4.86 -17.12
C VAL A 235 11.72 4.33 -16.28
N GLU A 236 12.84 5.02 -16.29
CA GLU A 236 14.08 4.62 -15.59
C GLU A 236 14.33 5.47 -14.34
N VAL A 237 13.84 6.70 -14.33
CA VAL A 237 14.00 7.65 -13.20
C VAL A 237 12.68 8.36 -12.96
N ILE A 238 12.27 8.42 -11.70
CA ILE A 238 11.06 9.11 -11.27
C ILE A 238 11.42 10.19 -10.26
N TYR A 239 10.92 11.39 -10.46
CA TYR A 239 10.94 12.46 -9.47
C TYR A 239 9.53 12.73 -8.95
N SER A 240 9.40 12.91 -7.64
CA SER A 240 8.13 13.26 -6.99
C SER A 240 8.30 14.48 -6.12
N GLU A 241 7.34 15.38 -6.16
CA GLU A 241 7.15 16.35 -5.09
C GLU A 241 6.60 15.66 -3.83
N ALA A 242 6.87 16.22 -2.62
CA ALA A 242 6.38 15.70 -1.35
C ALA A 242 5.09 16.41 -0.91
#